data_25f76e743c9151140b36fc64a6a337a7
#
_entry.id   25f76e743c9151140b36fc64a6a337a7
#
_cell.length_a   1.000
_cell.length_b   1.000
_cell.length_c   1.000
_cell.angle_alpha   90.00
_cell.angle_beta   90.00
_cell.angle_gamma   90.00
#
_symmetry.space_group_name_H-M   'P 1'
#
loop_
_entity.id
_entity.type
_entity.pdbx_description
1 polymer ?
#
loop_
_entity_poly.entity_id
_entity_poly.type
_entity_poly.pdbx_seq_one_letter_code
_entity_poly.pdbx_strand_id
1 'polypeptide(L)'
;RTVALLQAITGMPADAFTLAAPTGKAAARLREVFVQSVTLPGLENLQLPERTTTIHRLLGIHAADGNPVHDARNPLTCRVLVVDEASMIDLGLMVKLVEAMPRHARLILLGDRDQLASVEAGSVLEDICNGAQGLPEALAARLSRVTGVHDVSGATPGNAAPLAGSLAVLQDSWRYDRTSDIGRLASAVQAGDVSQTIDCLQNPAASAATLLPYEGQPGLSKLLIERIVSGYSQCLSLAIAGAPAHRVFECYGELRVLCAHRSGISGVSGINRLIEQQLIKTGQIPAGVSWYPGRPVIILSNDYRLGLFNGDMGIALVDPDRPAQLAVYFPQPSGAYRTVWPGRLPAHDTVYAMTVHKSQGSEFGRSVLVLPERPSPVLSRELIYTALSRAVHSLEIWGSQDILSLAVSQQARRKSGLQHRLQ
;
A
#
# COMPACT_ATOMS: atom_id res chain seq x y z
N ARG A 1 10.95 -16.13 -5.00
CA ARG A 1 11.12 -17.32 -5.87
C ARG A 1 11.55 -16.93 -7.28
N THR A 2 10.90 -15.98 -7.97
CA THR A 2 11.25 -15.58 -9.35
C THR A 2 12.72 -15.12 -9.48
N VAL A 3 13.21 -14.28 -8.55
CA VAL A 3 14.62 -13.84 -8.53
C VAL A 3 15.56 -15.02 -8.32
N ALA A 4 15.27 -15.91 -7.36
CA ALA A 4 16.06 -17.11 -7.12
C ALA A 4 16.12 -18.03 -8.34
N LEU A 5 14.98 -18.23 -9.00
CA LEU A 5 14.91 -19.01 -10.23
C LEU A 5 15.75 -18.36 -11.35
N LEU A 6 15.68 -17.05 -11.51
CA LEU A 6 16.50 -16.32 -12.48
C LEU A 6 17.99 -16.44 -12.16
N GLN A 7 18.40 -16.32 -10.90
CA GLN A 7 19.79 -16.53 -10.50
C GLN A 7 20.25 -17.95 -10.80
N ALA A 8 19.44 -18.96 -10.44
CA ALA A 8 19.78 -20.36 -10.68
C ALA A 8 19.91 -20.71 -12.17
N ILE A 9 19.02 -20.18 -13.03
CA ILE A 9 19.03 -20.46 -14.46
C ILE A 9 20.12 -19.69 -15.19
N THR A 10 20.35 -18.43 -14.80
CA THR A 10 21.24 -17.53 -15.57
C THR A 10 22.64 -17.41 -15.00
N GLY A 11 22.89 -17.88 -13.77
CA GLY A 11 24.15 -17.67 -13.06
C GLY A 11 24.45 -16.20 -12.76
N MET A 12 23.46 -15.31 -12.83
CA MET A 12 23.67 -13.88 -12.57
C MET A 12 23.96 -13.63 -11.10
N PRO A 13 24.97 -12.80 -10.78
CA PRO A 13 25.26 -12.44 -9.40
C PRO A 13 24.19 -11.50 -8.82
N ALA A 14 24.18 -11.36 -7.50
CA ALA A 14 23.16 -10.57 -6.79
C ALA A 14 23.12 -9.08 -7.21
N ASP A 15 24.27 -8.50 -7.52
CA ASP A 15 24.42 -7.11 -7.94
C ASP A 15 23.85 -6.82 -9.34
N ALA A 16 23.61 -7.87 -10.15
CA ALA A 16 22.88 -7.75 -11.41
C ALA A 16 21.39 -7.42 -11.22
N PHE A 17 20.86 -7.64 -10.00
CA PHE A 17 19.46 -7.38 -9.66
C PHE A 17 19.35 -6.09 -8.86
N THR A 18 18.36 -5.28 -9.21
CA THR A 18 17.97 -4.09 -8.45
C THR A 18 16.50 -4.21 -8.08
N LEU A 19 16.20 -3.92 -6.82
CA LEU A 19 14.83 -3.90 -6.30
C LEU A 19 14.40 -2.46 -6.09
N ALA A 20 13.23 -2.09 -6.59
CA ALA A 20 12.71 -0.75 -6.44
C ALA A 20 11.21 -0.75 -6.09
N ALA A 21 10.74 0.35 -5.53
CA ALA A 21 9.32 0.60 -5.30
C ALA A 21 9.02 2.11 -5.42
N PRO A 22 7.76 2.53 -5.63
CA PRO A 22 7.41 3.94 -5.72
C PRO A 22 7.65 4.71 -4.42
N THR A 23 7.49 4.05 -3.26
CA THR A 23 7.61 4.69 -1.93
C THR A 23 8.70 4.05 -1.09
N GLY A 24 9.24 4.82 -0.11
CA GLY A 24 10.26 4.32 0.83
C GLY A 24 9.74 3.14 1.67
N LYS A 25 8.46 3.20 2.08
CA LYS A 25 7.82 2.14 2.85
C LYS A 25 7.71 0.83 2.06
N ALA A 26 7.26 0.91 0.80
CA ALA A 26 7.17 -0.26 -0.07
C ALA A 26 8.56 -0.85 -0.35
N ALA A 27 9.58 -0.01 -0.56
CA ALA A 27 10.95 -0.46 -0.74
C ALA A 27 11.50 -1.17 0.53
N ALA A 28 11.24 -0.64 1.71
CA ALA A 28 11.63 -1.27 2.98
C ALA A 28 10.96 -2.65 3.14
N ARG A 29 9.64 -2.72 2.90
CA ARG A 29 8.88 -3.97 2.97
C ARG A 29 9.38 -5.02 1.96
N LEU A 30 9.66 -4.59 0.73
CA LEU A 30 10.22 -5.48 -0.29
C LEU A 30 11.53 -6.11 0.21
N ARG A 31 12.39 -5.33 0.85
CA ARG A 31 13.63 -5.84 1.47
C ARG A 31 13.35 -6.85 2.58
N GLU A 32 12.43 -6.57 3.47
CA GLU A 32 12.04 -7.49 4.56
C GLU A 32 11.56 -8.84 4.02
N VAL A 33 10.68 -8.83 3.02
CA VAL A 33 10.18 -10.05 2.36
C VAL A 33 11.32 -10.84 1.73
N PHE A 34 12.29 -10.16 1.11
CA PHE A 34 13.45 -10.83 0.53
C PHE A 34 14.33 -11.47 1.62
N VAL A 35 14.63 -10.75 2.72
CA VAL A 35 15.40 -11.29 3.84
C VAL A 35 14.71 -12.51 4.45
N GLN A 36 13.41 -12.45 4.67
CA GLN A 36 12.63 -13.58 5.18
C GLN A 36 12.57 -14.75 4.18
N SER A 37 12.62 -14.48 2.87
CA SER A 37 12.57 -15.52 1.85
C SER A 37 13.78 -16.47 1.86
N VAL A 38 14.92 -16.04 2.37
CA VAL A 38 16.15 -16.88 2.46
C VAL A 38 15.95 -18.06 3.42
N THR A 39 15.03 -17.94 4.37
CA THR A 39 14.70 -19.02 5.31
C THR A 39 13.77 -20.07 4.72
N LEU A 40 13.24 -19.86 3.50
CA LEU A 40 12.34 -20.82 2.87
C LEU A 40 13.12 -22.00 2.26
N PRO A 41 12.60 -23.24 2.37
CA PRO A 41 13.22 -24.41 1.78
C PRO A 41 13.49 -24.25 0.28
N GLY A 42 14.72 -24.57 -0.14
CA GLY A 42 15.17 -24.46 -1.52
C GLY A 42 15.65 -23.07 -1.95
N LEU A 43 15.69 -22.10 -1.04
CA LEU A 43 16.19 -20.73 -1.29
C LEU A 43 17.40 -20.37 -0.42
N GLU A 44 18.02 -21.34 0.26
CA GLU A 44 19.11 -21.15 1.21
C GLU A 44 20.35 -20.52 0.57
N ASN A 45 20.53 -20.75 -0.72
CA ASN A 45 21.66 -20.22 -1.51
C ASN A 45 21.31 -18.93 -2.27
N LEU A 46 20.13 -18.34 -2.03
CA LEU A 46 19.73 -17.09 -2.67
C LEU A 46 20.64 -15.95 -2.20
N GLN A 47 21.37 -15.38 -3.12
CA GLN A 47 22.10 -14.15 -2.86
C GLN A 47 21.15 -12.97 -2.97
N LEU A 48 20.99 -12.24 -1.87
CA LEU A 48 20.08 -11.10 -1.82
C LEU A 48 20.68 -9.92 -2.61
N PRO A 49 19.85 -9.23 -3.43
CA PRO A 49 20.24 -7.97 -4.01
C PRO A 49 20.54 -6.95 -2.90
N GLU A 50 21.70 -6.34 -2.90
CA GLU A 50 22.13 -5.37 -1.88
C GLU A 50 21.29 -4.09 -1.91
N ARG A 51 20.78 -3.73 -3.10
CA ARG A 51 20.13 -2.44 -3.35
C ARG A 51 18.61 -2.59 -3.43
N THR A 52 17.94 -2.10 -2.40
CA THR A 52 16.50 -1.83 -2.42
C THR A 52 16.30 -0.35 -2.22
N THR A 53 15.60 0.32 -3.14
CA THR A 53 15.49 1.78 -3.15
C THR A 53 14.15 2.26 -3.72
N THR A 54 13.85 3.55 -3.60
CA THR A 54 12.72 4.11 -4.33
C THR A 54 13.10 4.37 -5.79
N ILE A 55 12.11 4.33 -6.72
CA ILE A 55 12.33 4.64 -8.14
C ILE A 55 12.97 6.02 -8.30
N HIS A 56 12.49 7.02 -7.56
CA HIS A 56 13.06 8.37 -7.58
C HIS A 56 14.55 8.40 -7.24
N ARG A 57 14.95 7.66 -6.20
CA ARG A 57 16.37 7.57 -5.81
C ARG A 57 17.18 6.74 -6.81
N LEU A 58 16.59 5.69 -7.35
CA LEU A 58 17.22 4.87 -8.38
C LEU A 58 17.57 5.70 -9.61
N LEU A 59 16.63 6.55 -10.05
CA LEU A 59 16.82 7.44 -11.20
C LEU A 59 17.64 8.70 -10.88
N GLY A 60 17.94 8.95 -9.59
CA GLY A 60 18.62 10.19 -9.17
C GLY A 60 17.75 11.43 -9.37
N ILE A 61 16.43 11.32 -9.26
CA ILE A 61 15.52 12.46 -9.37
C ILE A 61 15.61 13.31 -8.12
N HIS A 62 16.07 14.55 -8.26
CA HIS A 62 16.13 15.53 -7.19
C HIS A 62 14.86 16.39 -7.14
N ALA A 63 14.43 16.77 -5.93
CA ALA A 63 13.21 17.55 -5.73
C ALA A 63 13.29 18.97 -6.33
N ALA A 64 14.49 19.45 -6.63
CA ALA A 64 14.69 20.84 -7.07
C ALA A 64 14.37 21.05 -8.55
N ASP A 65 14.66 20.07 -9.41
CA ASP A 65 14.53 20.20 -10.86
C ASP A 65 13.69 19.09 -11.51
N GLY A 66 13.41 18.02 -10.76
CA GLY A 66 12.60 16.89 -11.24
C GLY A 66 13.24 16.07 -12.36
N ASN A 67 14.48 16.40 -12.77
CA ASN A 67 15.19 15.69 -13.83
C ASN A 67 15.92 14.46 -13.28
N PRO A 68 15.91 13.34 -14.01
CA PRO A 68 16.66 12.15 -13.63
C PRO A 68 18.15 12.31 -13.98
N VAL A 69 19.02 11.74 -13.13
CA VAL A 69 20.45 11.54 -13.46
C VAL A 69 20.62 10.39 -14.44
N HIS A 70 19.80 9.35 -14.28
CA HIS A 70 19.78 8.20 -15.19
C HIS A 70 18.67 8.37 -16.23
N ASP A 71 19.07 8.30 -17.50
CA ASP A 71 18.22 8.44 -18.69
C ASP A 71 18.77 7.58 -19.84
N ALA A 72 18.29 7.76 -21.07
CA ALA A 72 18.75 7.04 -22.25
C ALA A 72 20.23 7.28 -22.58
N ARG A 73 20.85 8.39 -22.14
CA ARG A 73 22.27 8.72 -22.35
C ARG A 73 23.16 8.19 -21.20
N ASN A 74 22.59 8.05 -20.04
CA ASN A 74 23.26 7.54 -18.84
C ASN A 74 22.39 6.44 -18.18
N PRO A 75 22.28 5.25 -18.80
CA PRO A 75 21.36 4.22 -18.33
C PRO A 75 21.78 3.63 -16.98
N LEU A 76 20.85 2.96 -16.33
CA LEU A 76 21.09 2.16 -15.13
C LEU A 76 22.08 1.03 -15.42
N THR A 77 22.74 0.53 -14.39
CA THR A 77 23.73 -0.55 -14.51
C THR A 77 23.17 -1.95 -14.27
N CYS A 78 21.88 -2.07 -13.87
CA CYS A 78 21.25 -3.36 -13.56
C CYS A 78 20.96 -4.18 -14.83
N ARG A 79 20.96 -5.52 -14.68
CA ARG A 79 20.50 -6.46 -15.71
C ARG A 79 19.05 -6.91 -15.51
N VAL A 80 18.58 -6.89 -14.27
CA VAL A 80 17.19 -7.16 -13.90
C VAL A 80 16.75 -6.11 -12.91
N LEU A 81 15.68 -5.41 -13.24
CA LEU A 81 15.00 -4.47 -12.34
C LEU A 81 13.65 -5.06 -11.95
N VAL A 82 13.45 -5.24 -10.66
CA VAL A 82 12.15 -5.66 -10.09
C VAL A 82 11.54 -4.45 -9.40
N VAL A 83 10.34 -4.11 -9.80
CA VAL A 83 9.59 -2.98 -9.23
C VAL A 83 8.33 -3.51 -8.59
N ASP A 84 8.19 -3.28 -7.28
CA ASP A 84 6.99 -3.62 -6.51
C ASP A 84 6.05 -2.43 -6.38
N GLU A 85 4.78 -2.69 -6.06
CA GLU A 85 3.70 -1.69 -5.99
C GLU A 85 3.60 -0.85 -7.28
N ALA A 86 3.74 -1.50 -8.45
CA ALA A 86 3.76 -0.83 -9.75
C ALA A 86 2.44 -0.12 -10.11
N SER A 87 1.33 -0.44 -9.44
CA SER A 87 0.04 0.28 -9.57
C SER A 87 0.14 1.76 -9.17
N MET A 88 1.12 2.12 -8.32
CA MET A 88 1.35 3.49 -7.87
C MET A 88 2.24 4.32 -8.82
N ILE A 89 2.74 3.73 -9.90
CA ILE A 89 3.62 4.44 -10.85
C ILE A 89 2.76 5.20 -11.85
N ASP A 90 2.97 6.51 -11.92
CA ASP A 90 2.35 7.35 -12.95
C ASP A 90 3.06 7.22 -14.31
N LEU A 91 2.42 7.73 -15.36
CA LEU A 91 2.96 7.65 -16.73
C LEU A 91 4.32 8.36 -16.86
N GLY A 92 4.48 9.53 -16.24
CA GLY A 92 5.72 10.31 -16.34
C GLY A 92 6.91 9.60 -15.68
N LEU A 93 6.68 8.98 -14.51
CA LEU A 93 7.70 8.21 -13.82
C LEU A 93 8.02 6.90 -14.56
N MET A 94 7.02 6.24 -15.16
CA MET A 94 7.23 5.04 -15.97
C MET A 94 8.07 5.34 -17.22
N VAL A 95 7.80 6.44 -17.90
CA VAL A 95 8.60 6.87 -19.08
C VAL A 95 10.05 7.06 -18.67
N LYS A 96 10.32 7.84 -17.61
CA LYS A 96 11.69 8.05 -17.10
C LYS A 96 12.37 6.74 -16.73
N LEU A 97 11.63 5.81 -16.11
CA LEU A 97 12.15 4.51 -15.73
C LEU A 97 12.55 3.68 -16.96
N VAL A 98 11.67 3.60 -17.96
CA VAL A 98 11.92 2.82 -19.18
C VAL A 98 13.06 3.43 -19.99
N GLU A 99 13.14 4.77 -20.11
CA GLU A 99 14.24 5.46 -20.78
C GLU A 99 15.60 5.21 -20.12
N ALA A 100 15.62 5.08 -18.79
CA ALA A 100 16.84 4.79 -18.04
C ALA A 100 17.24 3.31 -18.08
N MET A 101 16.39 2.41 -18.57
CA MET A 101 16.68 0.97 -18.63
C MET A 101 17.72 0.66 -19.72
N PRO A 102 18.77 -0.15 -19.42
CA PRO A 102 19.64 -0.70 -20.46
C PRO A 102 18.84 -1.58 -21.43
N ARG A 103 19.14 -1.52 -22.72
CA ARG A 103 18.39 -2.27 -23.76
C ARG A 103 18.35 -3.80 -23.54
N HIS A 104 19.33 -4.36 -22.86
CA HIS A 104 19.45 -5.79 -22.57
C HIS A 104 18.90 -6.16 -21.18
N ALA A 105 18.47 -5.18 -20.40
CA ALA A 105 17.93 -5.43 -19.06
C ALA A 105 16.48 -5.92 -19.12
N ARG A 106 16.06 -6.63 -18.07
CA ARG A 106 14.70 -7.12 -17.87
C ARG A 106 14.00 -6.27 -16.82
N LEU A 107 12.80 -5.82 -17.13
CA LEU A 107 11.91 -5.14 -16.20
C LEU A 107 10.82 -6.11 -15.73
N ILE A 108 10.69 -6.29 -14.42
CA ILE A 108 9.65 -7.10 -13.79
C ILE A 108 8.82 -6.14 -12.94
N LEU A 109 7.56 -5.94 -13.33
CA LEU A 109 6.60 -5.14 -12.60
C LEU A 109 5.71 -6.06 -11.74
N LEU A 110 5.68 -5.80 -10.44
CA LEU A 110 4.80 -6.46 -9.49
C LEU A 110 3.77 -5.44 -9.01
N GLY A 111 2.51 -5.84 -8.91
CA GLY A 111 1.47 -4.93 -8.43
C GLY A 111 0.09 -5.54 -8.63
N ASP A 112 -0.89 -4.83 -8.11
CA ASP A 112 -2.29 -5.20 -8.18
C ASP A 112 -3.03 -4.18 -9.04
N ARG A 113 -3.51 -4.61 -10.21
CA ARG A 113 -4.19 -3.73 -11.18
C ARG A 113 -5.55 -3.23 -10.68
N ASP A 114 -6.14 -3.92 -9.69
CA ASP A 114 -7.45 -3.60 -9.14
C ASP A 114 -7.34 -2.64 -7.95
N GLN A 115 -6.11 -2.37 -7.46
CA GLN A 115 -5.87 -1.33 -6.46
C GLN A 115 -5.87 0.07 -7.07
N LEU A 116 -5.99 1.08 -6.19
CA LEU A 116 -5.88 2.48 -6.57
C LEU A 116 -4.60 2.75 -7.37
N ALA A 117 -4.76 3.31 -8.55
CA ALA A 117 -3.66 3.83 -9.33
C ALA A 117 -3.02 5.07 -8.68
N SER A 118 -1.88 5.52 -9.22
CA SER A 118 -1.18 6.74 -8.80
C SER A 118 -2.12 7.95 -8.73
N VAL A 119 -1.78 8.97 -7.94
CA VAL A 119 -2.55 10.22 -7.88
C VAL A 119 -2.42 11.02 -9.18
N GLU A 120 -1.27 10.93 -9.83
CA GLU A 120 -0.96 11.54 -11.12
C GLU A 120 -1.68 10.84 -12.30
N ALA A 121 -1.58 11.39 -13.51
CA ALA A 121 -2.30 10.90 -14.67
C ALA A 121 -1.88 9.48 -15.11
N GLY A 122 -2.86 8.64 -15.43
CA GLY A 122 -2.69 7.32 -16.04
C GLY A 122 -2.81 6.15 -15.05
N SER A 123 -3.31 5.02 -15.54
CA SER A 123 -3.30 3.70 -14.87
C SER A 123 -2.34 2.78 -15.60
N VAL A 124 -1.04 3.07 -15.49
CA VAL A 124 -0.01 2.46 -16.36
C VAL A 124 0.02 0.93 -16.23
N LEU A 125 -0.05 0.41 -15.00
CA LEU A 125 -0.06 -1.05 -14.79
C LEU A 125 -1.30 -1.70 -15.38
N GLU A 126 -2.48 -1.09 -15.21
CA GLU A 126 -3.74 -1.56 -15.78
C GLU A 126 -3.69 -1.56 -17.31
N ASP A 127 -3.19 -0.46 -17.92
CA ASP A 127 -3.04 -0.35 -19.37
C ASP A 127 -2.08 -1.42 -19.92
N ILE A 128 -0.95 -1.67 -19.25
CA ILE A 128 0.01 -2.73 -19.61
C ILE A 128 -0.65 -4.10 -19.49
N CYS A 129 -1.37 -4.38 -18.39
CA CYS A 129 -2.07 -5.65 -18.20
C CYS A 129 -3.13 -5.89 -19.27
N ASN A 130 -3.86 -4.84 -19.68
CA ASN A 130 -4.86 -4.94 -20.75
C ASN A 130 -4.22 -5.14 -22.12
N GLY A 131 -3.06 -4.52 -22.39
CA GLY A 131 -2.29 -4.70 -23.63
C GLY A 131 -1.47 -5.99 -23.69
N ALA A 132 -1.26 -6.66 -22.55
CA ALA A 132 -0.46 -7.91 -22.47
C ALA A 132 -1.32 -9.18 -22.48
N GLN A 133 -2.61 -9.07 -22.76
CA GLN A 133 -3.51 -10.20 -22.77
C GLN A 133 -3.22 -11.18 -23.92
N GLY A 134 -3.51 -12.44 -23.66
CA GLY A 134 -3.26 -13.53 -24.59
C GLY A 134 -1.92 -14.24 -24.34
N LEU A 135 -1.86 -15.49 -24.77
CA LEU A 135 -0.65 -16.30 -24.67
C LEU A 135 -0.31 -16.82 -26.07
N PRO A 136 0.86 -16.45 -26.64
CA PRO A 136 1.29 -16.96 -27.93
C PRO A 136 1.36 -18.50 -27.92
N GLU A 137 0.86 -19.14 -28.96
CA GLU A 137 0.79 -20.61 -29.06
C GLU A 137 2.16 -21.27 -28.84
N ALA A 138 3.22 -20.70 -29.40
CA ALA A 138 4.58 -21.20 -29.21
C ALA A 138 5.03 -21.15 -27.74
N LEU A 139 4.61 -20.11 -26.99
CA LEU A 139 4.89 -19.98 -25.56
C LEU A 139 4.04 -20.96 -24.74
N ALA A 140 2.76 -21.14 -25.09
CA ALA A 140 1.88 -22.12 -24.46
C ALA A 140 2.46 -23.54 -24.58
N ALA A 141 2.89 -23.93 -25.77
CA ALA A 141 3.52 -25.23 -26.03
C ALA A 141 4.82 -25.42 -25.21
N ARG A 142 5.65 -24.37 -25.06
CA ARG A 142 6.86 -24.43 -24.22
C ARG A 142 6.51 -24.56 -22.74
N LEU A 143 5.53 -23.82 -22.24
CA LEU A 143 5.08 -23.89 -20.86
C LEU A 143 4.53 -25.28 -20.54
N SER A 144 3.65 -25.84 -21.40
CA SER A 144 3.13 -27.21 -21.24
C SER A 144 4.24 -28.24 -21.13
N ARG A 145 5.28 -28.13 -21.97
CA ARG A 145 6.43 -29.04 -21.94
C ARG A 145 7.26 -28.95 -20.66
N VAL A 146 7.44 -27.74 -20.14
CA VAL A 146 8.26 -27.50 -18.94
C VAL A 146 7.53 -27.81 -17.65
N THR A 147 6.22 -27.48 -17.59
CA THR A 147 5.42 -27.61 -16.39
C THR A 147 4.65 -28.93 -16.28
N GLY A 148 4.50 -29.67 -17.40
CA GLY A 148 3.63 -30.84 -17.49
C GLY A 148 2.14 -30.52 -17.48
N VAL A 149 1.76 -29.25 -17.49
CA VAL A 149 0.35 -28.82 -17.56
C VAL A 149 -0.09 -28.82 -19.02
N HIS A 150 -1.01 -29.73 -19.38
CA HIS A 150 -1.42 -29.92 -20.78
C HIS A 150 -2.42 -28.87 -21.27
N ASP A 151 -3.19 -28.25 -20.40
CA ASP A 151 -4.14 -27.20 -20.75
C ASP A 151 -3.69 -25.84 -20.18
N VAL A 152 -2.78 -25.19 -20.90
CA VAL A 152 -2.44 -23.80 -20.62
C VAL A 152 -3.50 -22.95 -21.32
N SER A 153 -4.60 -22.69 -20.62
CA SER A 153 -5.74 -21.94 -21.12
C SER A 153 -5.34 -20.52 -21.55
N GLY A 154 -5.90 -20.05 -22.66
CA GLY A 154 -5.70 -18.69 -23.17
C GLY A 154 -4.78 -18.56 -24.36
N ALA A 155 -4.39 -19.68 -25.01
CA ALA A 155 -3.67 -19.61 -26.30
C ALA A 155 -4.54 -18.90 -27.34
N THR A 156 -4.08 -17.77 -27.86
CA THR A 156 -4.72 -17.01 -28.94
C THR A 156 -4.00 -17.31 -30.26
N PRO A 157 -4.69 -17.92 -31.26
CA PRO A 157 -4.13 -18.07 -32.60
C PRO A 157 -4.03 -16.69 -33.27
N GLY A 158 -2.92 -16.40 -33.92
CA GLY A 158 -2.74 -15.21 -34.73
C GLY A 158 -1.73 -14.20 -34.18
N ASN A 159 -1.75 -12.98 -34.70
CA ASN A 159 -0.87 -11.89 -34.25
C ASN A 159 -1.18 -11.51 -32.80
N ALA A 160 -0.39 -12.04 -31.88
CA ALA A 160 -0.48 -11.67 -30.49
C ALA A 160 -0.08 -10.21 -30.29
N ALA A 161 -0.73 -9.51 -29.37
CA ALA A 161 -0.35 -8.16 -28.97
C ALA A 161 1.15 -8.09 -28.59
N PRO A 162 1.83 -6.97 -28.77
CA PRO A 162 3.29 -6.86 -28.54
C PRO A 162 3.78 -7.35 -27.19
N LEU A 163 2.93 -7.29 -26.15
CA LEU A 163 3.23 -7.73 -24.79
C LEU A 163 2.58 -9.07 -24.43
N ALA A 164 1.92 -9.76 -25.38
CA ALA A 164 1.27 -11.05 -25.11
C ALA A 164 2.29 -12.07 -24.54
N GLY A 165 1.86 -12.81 -23.54
CA GLY A 165 2.74 -13.75 -22.82
C GLY A 165 3.70 -13.13 -21.82
N SER A 166 3.69 -11.80 -21.62
CA SER A 166 4.48 -11.10 -20.61
C SER A 166 3.73 -10.91 -19.28
N LEU A 167 2.44 -11.26 -19.23
CA LEU A 167 1.58 -11.12 -18.06
C LEU A 167 1.40 -12.47 -17.35
N ALA A 168 1.64 -12.48 -16.05
CA ALA A 168 1.27 -13.58 -15.16
C ALA A 168 0.33 -13.03 -14.07
N VAL A 169 -0.88 -13.59 -13.99
CA VAL A 169 -1.89 -13.20 -13.00
C VAL A 169 -1.91 -14.25 -11.89
N LEU A 170 -1.51 -13.85 -10.68
CA LEU A 170 -1.64 -14.69 -9.50
C LEU A 170 -3.10 -14.67 -9.04
N GLN A 171 -3.67 -15.84 -8.86
CA GLN A 171 -5.10 -15.96 -8.53
C GLN A 171 -5.36 -16.15 -7.03
N ASP A 172 -4.44 -16.79 -6.33
CA ASP A 172 -4.61 -17.06 -4.90
C ASP A 172 -4.02 -15.95 -4.07
N SER A 173 -4.82 -15.42 -3.14
CA SER A 173 -4.36 -14.45 -2.16
C SER A 173 -3.72 -15.19 -1.00
N TRP A 174 -2.51 -14.78 -0.60
CA TRP A 174 -1.86 -15.29 0.61
C TRP A 174 -2.42 -14.62 1.88
N ARG A 175 -3.06 -13.47 1.76
CA ARG A 175 -3.54 -12.66 2.88
C ARG A 175 -4.87 -13.16 3.43
N TYR A 176 -5.76 -13.61 2.55
CA TYR A 176 -7.08 -14.14 2.92
C TYR A 176 -7.49 -15.22 1.91
N ASP A 177 -8.17 -16.24 2.42
CA ASP A 177 -8.78 -17.26 1.58
C ASP A 177 -9.94 -16.64 0.78
N ARG A 178 -10.09 -17.02 -0.49
CA ARG A 178 -11.20 -16.56 -1.34
C ARG A 178 -12.58 -16.91 -0.77
N THR A 179 -12.65 -17.97 0.03
CA THR A 179 -13.88 -18.42 0.70
C THR A 179 -14.15 -17.68 2.01
N SER A 180 -13.17 -16.95 2.53
CA SER A 180 -13.34 -16.10 3.73
C SER A 180 -14.28 -14.93 3.46
N ASP A 181 -14.82 -14.32 4.53
CA ASP A 181 -15.71 -13.16 4.41
C ASP A 181 -15.05 -12.00 3.66
N ILE A 182 -13.80 -11.68 4.01
CA ILE A 182 -13.03 -10.62 3.32
C ILE A 182 -12.75 -11.02 1.87
N GLY A 183 -12.43 -12.29 1.60
CA GLY A 183 -12.14 -12.78 0.24
C GLY A 183 -13.37 -12.72 -0.68
N ARG A 184 -14.54 -13.13 -0.19
CA ARG A 184 -15.83 -13.02 -0.92
C ARG A 184 -16.19 -11.56 -1.19
N LEU A 185 -16.05 -10.71 -0.16
CA LEU A 185 -16.31 -9.27 -0.30
C LEU A 185 -15.35 -8.63 -1.31
N ALA A 186 -14.06 -8.94 -1.24
CA ALA A 186 -13.06 -8.44 -2.20
C ALA A 186 -13.40 -8.84 -3.64
N SER A 187 -13.79 -10.11 -3.86
CA SER A 187 -14.19 -10.61 -5.17
C SER A 187 -15.45 -9.90 -5.71
N ALA A 188 -16.46 -9.68 -4.85
CA ALA A 188 -17.68 -8.96 -5.21
C ALA A 188 -17.38 -7.50 -5.60
N VAL A 189 -16.55 -6.82 -4.81
CA VAL A 189 -16.11 -5.44 -5.09
C VAL A 189 -15.32 -5.38 -6.39
N GLN A 190 -14.36 -6.29 -6.64
CA GLN A 190 -13.60 -6.33 -7.90
C GLN A 190 -14.51 -6.55 -9.12
N ALA A 191 -15.51 -7.41 -9.00
CA ALA A 191 -16.49 -7.64 -10.05
C ALA A 191 -17.44 -6.43 -10.27
N GLY A 192 -17.52 -5.50 -9.30
CA GLY A 192 -18.49 -4.40 -9.29
C GLY A 192 -19.92 -4.88 -9.01
N ASP A 193 -20.05 -6.06 -8.40
CA ASP A 193 -21.34 -6.62 -8.02
C ASP A 193 -21.81 -5.98 -6.70
N VAL A 194 -22.65 -4.96 -6.85
CA VAL A 194 -23.21 -4.21 -5.72
C VAL A 194 -24.08 -5.10 -4.83
N SER A 195 -24.90 -5.97 -5.44
CA SER A 195 -25.82 -6.84 -4.69
C SER A 195 -25.02 -7.80 -3.81
N GLN A 196 -24.07 -8.51 -4.40
CA GLN A 196 -23.23 -9.45 -3.67
C GLN A 196 -22.36 -8.73 -2.61
N THR A 197 -21.91 -7.51 -2.89
CA THR A 197 -21.16 -6.69 -1.91
C THR A 197 -22.00 -6.40 -0.67
N ILE A 198 -23.25 -5.98 -0.86
CA ILE A 198 -24.16 -5.68 0.25
C ILE A 198 -24.54 -6.95 1.01
N ASP A 199 -24.83 -8.04 0.29
CA ASP A 199 -25.15 -9.35 0.90
C ASP A 199 -24.00 -9.85 1.79
N CYS A 200 -22.75 -9.71 1.35
CA CYS A 200 -21.58 -10.05 2.16
C CYS A 200 -21.50 -9.23 3.46
N LEU A 201 -21.83 -7.94 3.40
CA LEU A 201 -21.72 -7.01 4.55
C LEU A 201 -22.89 -7.10 5.51
N GLN A 202 -24.05 -7.56 5.05
CA GLN A 202 -25.28 -7.71 5.86
C GLN A 202 -25.45 -9.14 6.42
N ASN A 203 -24.59 -10.07 6.05
CA ASN A 203 -24.68 -11.45 6.53
C ASN A 203 -24.34 -11.51 8.03
N PRO A 204 -25.31 -11.89 8.91
CA PRO A 204 -25.07 -11.95 10.36
C PRO A 204 -24.01 -12.99 10.77
N ALA A 205 -23.77 -13.99 9.92
CA ALA A 205 -22.74 -15.00 10.15
C ALA A 205 -21.33 -14.51 9.75
N ALA A 206 -21.22 -13.43 8.97
CA ALA A 206 -19.95 -12.83 8.59
C ALA A 206 -19.47 -11.89 9.71
N SER A 207 -18.41 -12.27 10.40
CA SER A 207 -17.86 -11.48 11.53
C SER A 207 -16.70 -10.59 11.12
N ALA A 208 -16.11 -10.85 9.94
CA ALA A 208 -14.88 -10.19 9.52
C ALA A 208 -15.10 -8.87 8.74
N ALA A 209 -16.30 -8.64 8.17
CA ALA A 209 -16.60 -7.42 7.43
C ALA A 209 -18.03 -6.95 7.71
N THR A 210 -18.22 -5.67 8.07
CA THR A 210 -19.52 -5.11 8.43
C THR A 210 -19.71 -3.71 7.84
N LEU A 211 -20.94 -3.38 7.43
CA LEU A 211 -21.36 -2.02 7.09
C LEU A 211 -22.15 -1.42 8.26
N LEU A 212 -21.69 -0.28 8.75
CA LEU A 212 -22.29 0.43 9.86
C LEU A 212 -22.77 1.81 9.37
N PRO A 213 -24.09 2.09 9.45
CA PRO A 213 -24.62 3.36 9.01
C PRO A 213 -24.22 4.50 9.96
N TYR A 214 -24.18 5.72 9.43
CA TYR A 214 -24.20 6.91 10.28
C TYR A 214 -25.59 7.05 10.88
N GLU A 215 -25.70 6.99 12.21
CA GLU A 215 -27.00 7.14 12.88
C GLU A 215 -27.51 8.58 12.73
N GLY A 216 -28.55 8.75 11.93
CA GLY A 216 -29.64 9.76 12.00
C GLY A 216 -29.32 11.24 12.14
N GLN A 217 -28.06 11.67 12.20
CA GLN A 217 -27.69 13.09 12.31
C GLN A 217 -26.66 13.48 11.24
N PRO A 218 -26.69 14.70 10.70
CA PRO A 218 -25.61 15.20 9.88
C PRO A 218 -24.35 15.29 10.74
N GLY A 219 -23.38 14.45 10.42
CA GLY A 219 -22.10 14.36 11.12
C GLY A 219 -21.70 12.90 11.42
N LEU A 220 -20.43 12.74 11.79
CA LEU A 220 -19.91 11.42 12.13
C LEU A 220 -20.57 10.88 13.39
N SER A 221 -20.97 9.62 13.35
CA SER A 221 -21.55 8.92 14.49
C SER A 221 -20.63 9.01 15.71
N LYS A 222 -21.20 9.40 16.87
CA LYS A 222 -20.48 9.38 18.15
C LYS A 222 -19.94 7.99 18.45
N LEU A 223 -20.72 6.95 18.10
CA LEU A 223 -20.33 5.55 18.25
C LEU A 223 -19.05 5.22 17.47
N LEU A 224 -18.90 5.73 16.23
CA LEU A 224 -17.66 5.56 15.46
C LEU A 224 -16.45 6.08 16.22
N ILE A 225 -16.51 7.31 16.71
CA ILE A 225 -15.37 7.92 17.42
C ILE A 225 -15.08 7.20 18.73
N GLU A 226 -16.09 6.79 19.48
CA GLU A 226 -15.93 6.03 20.71
C GLU A 226 -15.27 4.66 20.45
N ARG A 227 -15.67 3.95 19.39
CA ARG A 227 -15.05 2.67 18.99
C ARG A 227 -13.59 2.84 18.56
N ILE A 228 -13.30 3.89 17.78
CA ILE A 228 -11.92 4.18 17.35
C ILE A 228 -11.06 4.53 18.57
N VAL A 229 -11.53 5.40 19.45
CA VAL A 229 -10.80 5.81 20.66
C VAL A 229 -10.57 4.61 21.58
N SER A 230 -11.59 3.77 21.79
CA SER A 230 -11.42 2.53 22.56
C SER A 230 -10.33 1.62 21.96
N GLY A 231 -10.25 1.52 20.63
CA GLY A 231 -9.22 0.75 19.95
C GLY A 231 -7.79 1.29 20.16
N TYR A 232 -7.63 2.62 20.27
CA TYR A 232 -6.32 3.25 20.52
C TYR A 232 -5.97 3.41 22.00
N SER A 233 -6.93 3.27 22.92
CA SER A 233 -6.72 3.49 24.37
C SER A 233 -5.62 2.59 24.94
N GLN A 234 -5.56 1.32 24.52
CA GLN A 234 -4.52 0.41 24.96
C GLN A 234 -3.12 0.86 24.50
N CYS A 235 -3.01 1.33 23.25
CA CYS A 235 -1.74 1.79 22.69
C CYS A 235 -1.23 3.05 23.41
N LEU A 236 -2.14 3.98 23.74
CA LEU A 236 -1.82 5.16 24.54
C LEU A 236 -1.39 4.76 25.95
N SER A 237 -2.10 3.83 26.60
CA SER A 237 -1.74 3.35 27.93
C SER A 237 -0.35 2.69 27.95
N LEU A 238 -0.02 1.89 26.94
CA LEU A 238 1.33 1.32 26.79
C LEU A 238 2.40 2.41 26.64
N ALA A 239 2.13 3.43 25.81
CA ALA A 239 3.08 4.53 25.60
C ALA A 239 3.27 5.38 26.86
N ILE A 240 2.19 5.67 27.61
CA ILE A 240 2.23 6.42 28.88
C ILE A 240 2.96 5.62 29.96
N ALA A 241 2.77 4.29 30.00
CA ALA A 241 3.47 3.40 30.93
C ALA A 241 4.96 3.18 30.59
N GLY A 242 5.47 3.77 29.51
CA GLY A 242 6.87 3.60 29.10
C GLY A 242 7.18 2.22 28.52
N ALA A 243 6.20 1.53 27.94
CA ALA A 243 6.42 0.24 27.30
C ALA A 243 7.46 0.35 26.15
N PRO A 244 8.23 -0.72 25.87
CA PRO A 244 9.18 -0.73 24.76
C PRO A 244 8.55 -0.34 23.43
N ALA A 245 9.27 0.41 22.60
CA ALA A 245 8.75 0.97 21.35
C ALA A 245 8.09 -0.10 20.45
N HIS A 246 8.69 -1.28 20.30
CA HIS A 246 8.14 -2.35 19.46
C HIS A 246 6.71 -2.75 19.88
N ARG A 247 6.44 -2.86 21.20
CA ARG A 247 5.11 -3.20 21.73
C ARG A 247 4.07 -2.13 21.40
N VAL A 248 4.48 -0.85 21.47
CA VAL A 248 3.60 0.26 21.13
C VAL A 248 3.31 0.26 19.62
N PHE A 249 4.32 0.05 18.77
CA PHE A 249 4.16 -0.03 17.32
C PHE A 249 3.29 -1.23 16.90
N GLU A 250 3.48 -2.40 17.50
CA GLU A 250 2.61 -3.57 17.29
C GLU A 250 1.16 -3.23 17.58
N CYS A 251 0.89 -2.60 18.75
CA CYS A 251 -0.46 -2.20 19.11
C CYS A 251 -1.07 -1.21 18.09
N TYR A 252 -0.32 -0.21 17.64
CA TYR A 252 -0.79 0.73 16.59
C TYR A 252 -0.93 0.06 15.22
N GLY A 253 -0.28 -1.07 14.98
CA GLY A 253 -0.47 -1.90 13.78
C GLY A 253 -1.81 -2.62 13.74
N GLU A 254 -2.43 -2.84 14.91
CA GLU A 254 -3.70 -3.56 14.99
C GLU A 254 -4.92 -2.78 14.51
N LEU A 255 -4.90 -1.46 14.57
CA LEU A 255 -6.02 -0.63 14.14
C LEU A 255 -5.56 0.50 13.22
N ARG A 256 -6.29 0.68 12.11
CA ARG A 256 -6.12 1.87 11.27
C ARG A 256 -7.44 2.38 10.72
N VAL A 257 -7.64 3.71 10.84
CA VAL A 257 -8.77 4.39 10.22
C VAL A 257 -8.36 4.90 8.84
N LEU A 258 -9.15 4.54 7.84
CA LEU A 258 -8.93 4.87 6.44
C LEU A 258 -10.04 5.80 5.95
N CYS A 259 -9.68 6.90 5.30
CA CYS A 259 -10.62 7.89 4.79
C CYS A 259 -10.46 8.03 3.27
N ALA A 260 -11.55 8.30 2.57
CA ALA A 260 -11.51 8.62 1.13
C ALA A 260 -10.84 9.98 0.87
N HIS A 261 -11.01 10.96 1.77
CA HIS A 261 -10.58 12.36 1.63
C HIS A 261 -9.55 12.78 2.67
N ARG A 262 -8.74 13.82 2.33
CA ARG A 262 -7.85 14.50 3.29
C ARG A 262 -8.62 15.43 4.21
N SER A 263 -9.54 16.22 3.68
CA SER A 263 -10.27 17.27 4.37
C SER A 263 -11.75 16.95 4.51
N GLY A 264 -12.47 17.74 5.30
CA GLY A 264 -13.88 17.50 5.62
C GLY A 264 -14.04 16.73 6.93
N ILE A 265 -15.29 16.63 7.41
CA ILE A 265 -15.61 15.99 8.70
C ILE A 265 -15.29 14.48 8.69
N SER A 266 -15.61 13.79 7.58
CA SER A 266 -15.31 12.38 7.32
C SER A 266 -13.91 12.17 6.68
N GLY A 267 -13.14 13.24 6.51
CA GLY A 267 -11.77 13.20 6.02
C GLY A 267 -10.75 13.04 7.15
N VAL A 268 -9.50 12.79 6.77
CA VAL A 268 -8.38 12.56 7.70
C VAL A 268 -8.27 13.65 8.76
N SER A 269 -8.29 14.93 8.37
CA SER A 269 -8.17 16.05 9.30
C SER A 269 -9.33 16.15 10.28
N GLY A 270 -10.55 15.88 9.82
CA GLY A 270 -11.74 15.86 10.66
C GLY A 270 -11.71 14.72 11.67
N ILE A 271 -11.44 13.50 11.19
CA ILE A 271 -11.37 12.29 12.03
C ILE A 271 -10.26 12.42 13.09
N ASN A 272 -9.03 12.79 12.70
CA ASN A 272 -7.93 12.95 13.65
C ASN A 272 -8.29 13.97 14.75
N ARG A 273 -8.87 15.10 14.38
CA ARG A 273 -9.32 16.12 15.34
C ARG A 273 -10.39 15.57 16.30
N LEU A 274 -11.37 14.85 15.79
CA LEU A 274 -12.45 14.27 16.63
C LEU A 274 -11.90 13.19 17.58
N ILE A 275 -10.94 12.37 17.11
CA ILE A 275 -10.26 11.40 17.96
C ILE A 275 -9.51 12.12 19.09
N GLU A 276 -8.69 13.13 18.78
CA GLU A 276 -7.95 13.89 19.81
C GLU A 276 -8.91 14.59 20.79
N GLN A 277 -9.99 15.21 20.31
CA GLN A 277 -11.01 15.81 21.16
C GLN A 277 -11.65 14.78 22.13
N GLN A 278 -11.95 13.59 21.64
CA GLN A 278 -12.53 12.54 22.49
C GLN A 278 -11.50 12.00 23.49
N LEU A 279 -10.22 11.84 23.09
CA LEU A 279 -9.13 11.45 23.97
C LEU A 279 -8.91 12.48 25.10
N ILE A 280 -9.01 13.78 24.80
CA ILE A 280 -8.96 14.87 25.80
C ILE A 280 -10.17 14.76 26.74
N LYS A 281 -11.37 14.61 26.18
CA LYS A 281 -12.62 14.51 26.95
C LYS A 281 -12.63 13.33 27.91
N THR A 282 -12.01 12.23 27.53
CA THR A 282 -11.90 11.00 28.37
C THR A 282 -10.67 11.02 29.28
N GLY A 283 -9.88 12.12 29.30
CA GLY A 283 -8.70 12.27 30.14
C GLY A 283 -7.50 11.43 29.75
N GLN A 284 -7.49 10.84 28.56
CA GLN A 284 -6.38 9.99 28.09
C GLN A 284 -5.20 10.81 27.60
N ILE A 285 -5.43 12.02 27.10
CA ILE A 285 -4.39 12.99 26.75
C ILE A 285 -4.71 14.35 27.38
N PRO A 286 -3.68 15.15 27.73
CA PRO A 286 -3.88 16.46 28.34
C PRO A 286 -4.40 17.49 27.32
N ALA A 287 -5.30 18.39 27.76
CA ALA A 287 -5.77 19.49 26.95
C ALA A 287 -4.68 20.54 26.70
N GLY A 288 -4.68 21.14 25.50
CA GLY A 288 -3.75 22.24 25.15
C GLY A 288 -2.31 21.80 24.89
N VAL A 289 -2.01 20.52 24.89
CA VAL A 289 -0.66 19.98 24.66
C VAL A 289 -0.59 19.36 23.28
N SER A 290 0.33 19.84 22.45
CA SER A 290 0.52 19.31 21.10
C SER A 290 1.28 17.97 21.08
N TRP A 291 2.14 17.71 22.06
CA TRP A 291 2.95 16.52 22.14
C TRP A 291 2.65 15.73 23.41
N TYR A 292 2.26 14.48 23.26
CA TYR A 292 1.92 13.56 24.36
C TYR A 292 2.46 12.15 24.04
N PRO A 293 2.75 11.34 25.05
CA PRO A 293 3.16 9.95 24.84
C PRO A 293 2.11 9.18 24.06
N GLY A 294 2.52 8.48 23.02
CA GLY A 294 1.62 7.73 22.13
C GLY A 294 1.08 8.54 20.95
N ARG A 295 1.38 9.84 20.79
CA ARG A 295 0.94 10.58 19.59
C ARG A 295 1.55 9.95 18.33
N PRO A 296 0.73 9.38 17.41
CA PRO A 296 1.21 8.86 16.15
C PRO A 296 1.33 10.02 15.14
N VAL A 297 2.43 10.08 14.41
CA VAL A 297 2.68 11.12 13.40
C VAL A 297 3.06 10.51 12.06
N ILE A 298 2.75 11.22 10.98
CA ILE A 298 3.16 10.89 9.62
C ILE A 298 3.95 12.05 9.02
N ILE A 299 5.07 11.75 8.39
CA ILE A 299 5.90 12.72 7.68
C ILE A 299 5.24 13.11 6.37
N LEU A 300 5.23 14.40 6.05
CA LEU A 300 4.60 14.97 4.85
C LEU A 300 5.60 15.44 3.79
N SER A 301 6.88 15.60 4.17
CA SER A 301 7.94 16.00 3.24
C SER A 301 9.23 15.24 3.52
N ASN A 302 10.00 14.96 2.48
CA ASN A 302 11.27 14.28 2.63
C ASN A 302 12.30 15.17 3.35
N ASP A 303 13.02 14.60 4.31
CA ASP A 303 14.23 15.16 4.91
C ASP A 303 15.38 14.16 4.80
N TYR A 304 16.25 14.40 3.83
CA TYR A 304 17.39 13.49 3.54
C TYR A 304 18.46 13.50 4.64
N ARG A 305 18.57 14.58 5.42
CA ARG A 305 19.55 14.68 6.52
C ARG A 305 19.10 13.84 7.71
N LEU A 306 17.81 13.89 8.01
CA LEU A 306 17.22 13.04 9.03
C LEU A 306 16.92 11.63 8.52
N GLY A 307 16.99 11.41 7.20
CA GLY A 307 16.60 10.14 6.57
C GLY A 307 15.14 9.79 6.83
N LEU A 308 14.27 10.79 6.86
CA LEU A 308 12.82 10.67 6.96
C LEU A 308 12.17 11.02 5.63
N PHE A 309 11.19 10.23 5.25
CA PHE A 309 10.52 10.36 3.95
C PHE A 309 9.02 10.56 4.10
N ASN A 310 8.41 11.17 3.08
CA ASN A 310 6.96 11.32 3.04
C ASN A 310 6.28 9.94 3.17
N GLY A 311 5.37 9.85 4.14
CA GLY A 311 4.68 8.60 4.48
C GLY A 311 5.30 7.83 5.65
N ASP A 312 6.51 8.15 6.10
CA ASP A 312 7.09 7.54 7.29
C ASP A 312 6.22 7.85 8.52
N MET A 313 5.91 6.80 9.27
CA MET A 313 5.11 6.91 10.49
C MET A 313 5.99 6.75 11.73
N GLY A 314 5.81 7.65 12.67
CA GLY A 314 6.48 7.62 13.96
C GLY A 314 5.50 7.73 15.12
N ILE A 315 5.96 7.38 16.30
CA ILE A 315 5.18 7.51 17.55
C ILE A 315 6.02 8.28 18.56
N ALA A 316 5.41 9.29 19.18
CA ALA A 316 6.05 10.04 20.26
C ALA A 316 6.07 9.18 21.54
N LEU A 317 7.24 8.92 22.08
CA LEU A 317 7.44 8.15 23.31
C LEU A 317 8.34 8.93 24.26
N VAL A 318 8.27 8.59 25.54
CA VAL A 318 9.21 9.12 26.56
C VAL A 318 10.61 8.63 26.22
N ASP A 319 11.57 9.53 26.19
CA ASP A 319 12.98 9.16 26.00
C ASP A 319 13.50 8.48 27.28
N PRO A 320 13.97 7.24 27.22
CA PRO A 320 14.47 6.53 28.39
C PRO A 320 15.66 7.20 29.05
N ASP A 321 16.51 7.88 28.28
CA ASP A 321 17.67 8.60 28.79
C ASP A 321 17.30 10.00 29.36
N ARG A 322 16.10 10.50 29.01
CA ARG A 322 15.58 11.81 29.41
C ARG A 322 14.08 11.75 29.69
N PRO A 323 13.66 11.20 30.85
CA PRO A 323 12.24 10.93 31.15
C PRO A 323 11.31 12.15 31.15
N ALA A 324 11.85 13.36 31.16
CA ALA A 324 11.06 14.61 31.04
C ALA A 324 10.83 15.03 29.58
N GLN A 325 11.36 14.33 28.60
CA GLN A 325 11.31 14.70 27.19
C GLN A 325 10.70 13.58 26.35
N LEU A 326 10.05 14.01 25.25
CA LEU A 326 9.54 13.09 24.23
C LEU A 326 10.49 13.06 23.03
N ALA A 327 10.67 11.87 22.48
CA ALA A 327 11.28 11.68 21.17
C ALA A 327 10.29 10.92 20.27
N VAL A 328 10.33 11.19 18.97
CA VAL A 328 9.52 10.46 18.00
C VAL A 328 10.35 9.34 17.43
N TYR A 329 9.86 8.12 17.57
CA TYR A 329 10.50 6.89 17.14
C TYR A 329 9.99 6.51 15.76
N PHE A 330 10.88 6.23 14.83
CA PHE A 330 10.57 5.76 13.48
C PHE A 330 11.21 4.39 13.27
N PRO A 331 10.46 3.35 12.89
CA PRO A 331 11.03 2.03 12.63
C PRO A 331 12.01 2.07 11.46
N GLN A 332 13.09 1.31 11.58
CA GLN A 332 14.11 1.16 10.55
C GLN A 332 14.08 -0.27 10.00
N PRO A 333 14.49 -0.50 8.72
CA PRO A 333 14.57 -1.84 8.16
C PRO A 333 15.50 -2.81 8.91
N SER A 334 16.38 -2.29 9.75
CA SER A 334 17.26 -3.09 10.62
C SER A 334 16.57 -3.63 11.89
N GLY A 335 15.29 -3.29 12.12
CA GLY A 335 14.59 -3.56 13.38
C GLY A 335 14.88 -2.54 14.49
N ALA A 336 15.85 -1.64 14.30
CA ALA A 336 16.13 -0.53 15.21
C ALA A 336 15.12 0.62 15.02
N TYR A 337 15.14 1.59 15.93
CA TYR A 337 14.35 2.81 15.83
C TYR A 337 15.26 4.00 15.63
N ARG A 338 14.91 4.86 14.68
CA ARG A 338 15.46 6.21 14.60
C ARG A 338 14.66 7.12 15.49
N THR A 339 15.34 7.85 16.37
CA THR A 339 14.72 8.82 17.28
C THR A 339 14.97 10.24 16.79
N VAL A 340 13.94 11.05 16.78
CA VAL A 340 14.02 12.47 16.39
C VAL A 340 13.21 13.31 17.36
N TRP A 341 13.78 14.43 17.82
CA TRP A 341 13.08 15.37 18.70
C TRP A 341 11.90 16.01 17.95
N PRO A 342 10.74 16.21 18.62
CA PRO A 342 9.56 16.84 18.00
C PRO A 342 9.85 18.13 17.24
N GLY A 343 10.66 19.03 17.83
CA GLY A 343 11.02 20.31 17.22
C GLY A 343 11.97 20.22 16.01
N ARG A 344 12.50 19.04 15.70
CA ARG A 344 13.37 18.80 14.53
C ARG A 344 12.66 18.06 13.40
N LEU A 345 11.41 17.66 13.61
CA LEU A 345 10.64 16.95 12.56
C LEU A 345 10.38 17.89 11.37
N PRO A 346 10.46 17.37 10.14
CA PRO A 346 9.95 18.07 8.98
C PRO A 346 8.42 18.22 9.07
N ALA A 347 7.78 18.74 8.03
CA ALA A 347 6.33 18.83 7.97
C ALA A 347 5.69 17.48 8.29
N HIS A 348 4.77 17.46 9.25
CA HIS A 348 4.12 16.23 9.75
C HIS A 348 2.69 16.52 10.23
N ASP A 349 1.88 15.47 10.32
CA ASP A 349 0.52 15.52 10.87
C ASP A 349 0.30 14.38 11.88
N THR A 350 -0.71 14.49 12.74
CA THR A 350 -1.23 13.37 13.54
C THR A 350 -1.85 12.29 12.62
N VAL A 351 -1.65 11.00 12.92
CA VAL A 351 -2.06 9.90 12.02
C VAL A 351 -2.77 8.73 12.73
N TYR A 352 -3.82 9.02 13.50
CA TYR A 352 -4.80 7.98 13.86
C TYR A 352 -5.57 7.53 12.63
N ALA A 353 -5.92 8.46 11.76
CA ALA A 353 -6.53 8.22 10.46
C ALA A 353 -5.61 8.67 9.32
N MET A 354 -5.69 7.98 8.19
CA MET A 354 -4.99 8.33 6.94
C MET A 354 -5.88 8.12 5.72
N THR A 355 -5.49 8.65 4.57
CA THR A 355 -6.20 8.32 3.32
C THR A 355 -5.91 6.88 2.88
N VAL A 356 -6.87 6.27 2.17
CA VAL A 356 -6.67 4.96 1.54
C VAL A 356 -5.42 4.96 0.65
N HIS A 357 -5.14 6.02 -0.10
CA HIS A 357 -3.91 6.15 -0.90
C HIS A 357 -2.64 6.03 -0.05
N LYS A 358 -2.58 6.72 1.10
CA LYS A 358 -1.39 6.66 1.97
C LYS A 358 -1.23 5.33 2.70
N SER A 359 -2.27 4.48 2.72
CA SER A 359 -2.20 3.14 3.29
C SER A 359 -1.64 2.09 2.33
N GLN A 360 -1.46 2.42 1.05
CA GLN A 360 -0.86 1.50 0.07
C GLN A 360 0.50 0.99 0.56
N GLY A 361 0.80 -0.28 0.34
CA GLY A 361 1.96 -0.96 0.89
C GLY A 361 1.91 -1.23 2.40
N SER A 362 0.75 -1.00 3.06
CA SER A 362 0.55 -1.26 4.51
C SER A 362 -0.50 -2.33 4.73
N GLU A 363 -0.45 -2.96 5.90
CA GLU A 363 -1.46 -3.91 6.40
C GLU A 363 -1.75 -3.59 7.86
N PHE A 364 -2.98 -3.87 8.29
CA PHE A 364 -3.44 -3.61 9.65
C PHE A 364 -4.32 -4.76 10.10
N GLY A 365 -4.25 -5.12 11.37
CA GLY A 365 -5.09 -6.19 11.94
C GLY A 365 -6.57 -5.89 11.67
N ARG A 366 -7.03 -4.71 12.07
CA ARG A 366 -8.39 -4.20 11.83
C ARG A 366 -8.34 -2.87 11.09
N SER A 367 -9.11 -2.77 10.01
CA SER A 367 -9.28 -1.53 9.25
C SER A 367 -10.69 -0.96 9.45
N VAL A 368 -10.79 0.35 9.59
CA VAL A 368 -12.04 1.10 9.67
C VAL A 368 -12.09 2.04 8.48
N LEU A 369 -12.92 1.76 7.49
CA LEU A 369 -13.12 2.63 6.33
C LEU A 369 -14.25 3.62 6.61
N VAL A 370 -13.94 4.90 6.55
CA VAL A 370 -14.91 5.99 6.71
C VAL A 370 -15.25 6.56 5.34
N LEU A 371 -16.49 6.34 4.89
CA LEU A 371 -17.02 6.89 3.66
C LEU A 371 -17.49 8.33 3.86
N PRO A 372 -17.47 9.18 2.82
CA PRO A 372 -18.06 10.52 2.91
C PRO A 372 -19.59 10.45 2.97
N GLU A 373 -20.20 11.52 3.46
CA GLU A 373 -21.66 11.63 3.51
C GLU A 373 -22.30 11.89 2.15
N ARG A 374 -21.52 12.37 1.19
CA ARG A 374 -21.99 12.76 -0.15
C ARG A 374 -21.14 12.07 -1.23
N PRO A 375 -21.74 11.83 -2.40
CA PRO A 375 -20.98 11.35 -3.56
C PRO A 375 -19.75 12.22 -3.86
N SER A 376 -18.67 11.59 -4.26
CA SER A 376 -17.41 12.25 -4.57
C SER A 376 -16.70 11.55 -5.71
N PRO A 377 -16.00 12.30 -6.61
CA PRO A 377 -15.27 11.73 -7.73
C PRO A 377 -14.13 10.76 -7.35
N VAL A 378 -13.65 10.80 -6.10
CA VAL A 378 -12.61 9.86 -5.62
C VAL A 378 -13.16 8.51 -5.20
N LEU A 379 -14.49 8.42 -5.01
CA LEU A 379 -15.14 7.16 -4.69
C LEU A 379 -15.14 6.28 -5.93
N SER A 380 -14.51 5.14 -5.82
CA SER A 380 -14.44 4.15 -6.89
C SER A 380 -14.28 2.75 -6.30
N ARG A 381 -14.52 1.76 -7.13
CA ARG A 381 -14.30 0.35 -6.84
C ARG A 381 -12.90 0.08 -6.32
N GLU A 382 -11.90 0.66 -6.96
CA GLU A 382 -10.49 0.51 -6.64
C GLU A 382 -10.18 1.10 -5.24
N LEU A 383 -10.86 2.19 -4.85
CA LEU A 383 -10.72 2.77 -3.51
C LEU A 383 -11.24 1.80 -2.45
N ILE A 384 -12.44 1.25 -2.66
CA ILE A 384 -13.04 0.29 -1.74
C ILE A 384 -12.17 -0.97 -1.67
N TYR A 385 -11.77 -1.52 -2.83
CA TYR A 385 -10.91 -2.70 -2.88
C TYR A 385 -9.55 -2.47 -2.20
N THR A 386 -8.93 -1.31 -2.42
CA THR A 386 -7.66 -0.98 -1.76
C THR A 386 -7.83 -0.92 -0.25
N ALA A 387 -8.89 -0.32 0.26
CA ALA A 387 -9.16 -0.27 1.70
C ALA A 387 -9.41 -1.67 2.29
N LEU A 388 -10.18 -2.53 1.59
CA LEU A 388 -10.41 -3.92 1.94
C LEU A 388 -9.10 -4.70 2.06
N SER A 389 -8.23 -4.56 1.05
CA SER A 389 -6.97 -5.27 0.98
C SER A 389 -5.95 -4.84 2.04
N ARG A 390 -6.25 -3.81 2.86
CA ARG A 390 -5.42 -3.41 4.02
C ARG A 390 -5.76 -4.19 5.28
N ALA A 391 -6.95 -4.77 5.39
CA ALA A 391 -7.40 -5.52 6.56
C ALA A 391 -6.89 -6.96 6.53
N VAL A 392 -6.31 -7.41 7.65
CA VAL A 392 -5.87 -8.81 7.84
C VAL A 392 -6.97 -9.61 8.52
N HIS A 393 -7.59 -9.09 9.59
CA HIS A 393 -8.55 -9.83 10.42
C HIS A 393 -9.97 -9.33 10.25
N SER A 394 -10.18 -8.01 10.25
CA SER A 394 -11.53 -7.45 10.14
C SER A 394 -11.57 -6.07 9.51
N LEU A 395 -12.72 -5.76 8.90
CA LEU A 395 -13.03 -4.49 8.29
C LEU A 395 -14.37 -3.96 8.77
N GLU A 396 -14.40 -2.73 9.23
CA GLU A 396 -15.65 -1.99 9.44
C GLU A 396 -15.76 -0.90 8.36
N ILE A 397 -16.86 -0.85 7.63
CA ILE A 397 -17.17 0.24 6.70
C ILE A 397 -18.24 1.11 7.35
N TRP A 398 -17.94 2.39 7.54
CA TRP A 398 -18.86 3.37 8.10
C TRP A 398 -19.34 4.33 7.01
N GLY A 399 -20.65 4.35 6.79
CA GLY A 399 -21.28 5.19 5.77
C GLY A 399 -22.63 4.67 5.33
N SER A 400 -23.27 5.37 4.38
CA SER A 400 -24.53 4.90 3.81
C SER A 400 -24.30 3.80 2.79
N GLN A 401 -25.28 2.90 2.69
CA GLN A 401 -25.31 1.86 1.66
C GLN A 401 -25.29 2.46 0.25
N ASP A 402 -25.98 3.59 0.03
CA ASP A 402 -26.03 4.25 -1.28
C ASP A 402 -24.66 4.73 -1.73
N ILE A 403 -23.88 5.33 -0.83
CA ILE A 403 -22.52 5.77 -1.12
C ILE A 403 -21.60 4.59 -1.42
N LEU A 404 -21.72 3.51 -0.67
CA LEU A 404 -20.95 2.28 -0.94
C LEU A 404 -21.35 1.67 -2.28
N SER A 405 -22.63 1.56 -2.56
CA SER A 405 -23.17 1.03 -3.83
C SER A 405 -22.69 1.86 -5.02
N LEU A 406 -22.72 3.19 -4.89
CA LEU A 406 -22.17 4.10 -5.90
C LEU A 406 -20.66 3.85 -6.13
N ALA A 407 -19.88 3.75 -5.04
CA ALA A 407 -18.44 3.53 -5.14
C ALA A 407 -18.11 2.20 -5.83
N VAL A 408 -18.80 1.12 -5.48
CA VAL A 408 -18.59 -0.22 -6.08
C VAL A 408 -18.99 -0.25 -7.56
N SER A 409 -20.06 0.47 -7.95
CA SER A 409 -20.49 0.54 -9.35
C SER A 409 -19.57 1.39 -10.23
N GLN A 410 -18.79 2.30 -9.64
CA GLN A 410 -17.91 3.21 -10.37
C GLN A 410 -16.49 2.67 -10.48
N GLN A 411 -15.97 2.59 -11.71
CA GLN A 411 -14.56 2.33 -11.97
C GLN A 411 -13.80 3.64 -12.13
N ALA A 412 -12.62 3.74 -11.53
CA ALA A 412 -11.75 4.89 -11.69
C ALA A 412 -11.19 4.92 -13.13
N ARG A 413 -11.84 5.67 -14.02
CA ARG A 413 -11.37 5.80 -15.41
C ARG A 413 -10.29 6.87 -15.50
N ARG A 414 -9.05 6.47 -15.72
CA ARG A 414 -7.93 7.36 -16.01
C ARG A 414 -7.45 7.14 -17.43
N LYS A 415 -7.64 8.14 -18.29
CA LYS A 415 -7.21 8.06 -19.70
C LYS A 415 -5.73 8.42 -19.81
N SER A 416 -4.88 7.46 -20.19
CA SER A 416 -3.46 7.68 -20.47
C SER A 416 -3.16 7.72 -21.98
N GLY A 417 -4.04 7.14 -22.81
CA GLY A 417 -3.77 6.87 -24.23
C GLY A 417 -2.79 5.73 -24.46
N LEU A 418 -2.19 5.15 -23.40
CA LEU A 418 -1.21 4.07 -23.49
C LEU A 418 -1.87 2.78 -24.00
N GLN A 419 -3.07 2.46 -23.54
CA GLN A 419 -3.80 1.27 -23.96
C GLN A 419 -3.97 1.19 -25.50
N HIS A 420 -4.30 2.31 -26.17
CA HIS A 420 -4.44 2.34 -27.62
C HIS A 420 -3.13 2.17 -28.39
N ARG A 421 -1.99 2.37 -27.73
CA ARG A 421 -0.67 2.19 -28.34
C ARG A 421 -0.09 0.80 -28.11
N LEU A 422 -0.65 0.06 -27.14
CA LEU A 422 -0.25 -1.30 -26.80
C LEU A 422 -1.11 -2.37 -27.47
N GLN A 423 -2.20 -1.99 -28.10
CA GLN A 423 -3.04 -2.81 -28.96
C GLN A 423 -2.56 -2.74 -30.42
#